data_0a8dfec1fd11b867e466209633a5e398
#
_entry.id   0a8dfec1fd11b867e466209633a5e398
#
_cell.length_a   1.000
_cell.length_b   1.000
_cell.length_c   1.000
_cell.angle_alpha   90.00
_cell.angle_beta   90.00
_cell.angle_gamma   90.00
#
_symmetry.space_group_name_H-M   'P 1'
#
loop_
_entity.id
_entity.type
_entity.pdbx_description
1 polymer ?
#
loop_
_entity_poly.entity_id
_entity_poly.type
_entity_poly.pdbx_seq_one_letter_code
_entity_poly.pdbx_strand_id
1 'polypeptide(L)'
;MSSXALKAGASGKVTDFNNGTYLVSFTLFWEGWVSLSIRLIHPSEGVSALWRARNQGXDRVIFTGQFASGSSHVDTDCALVLNSSAELCEYLDAQDQEAFYCVRPQHLPCAALTHMHSRSTAVSYLSRQERRLFERSNVGVEIMENNAVNVSKCNGKNVPMKKKCKFGMASTVPGGHVWKETWNPVSCSLAPIKMKECLRGKFIYLMGDSTIRQWMEYFKNNIKTLKSVDLHESGKLQHQLAVDVDENIHIQWQKHGYPLIGSLTYSVKEIEYIARVIDRTGGGKNTVIVISLGQHFRPFPIGVFIRRTLNVHKAVQRLLLRSPDTMVIIKAENIRELHSDVERFSDFHGYVQYLAIKDIFQDLNVGFIDAWDLTIAYGTNNVHPSQSVVRNQISILLNYIC
;
A
#
# COMPACT_ATOMS: atom_id res chain seq x y z
N MET A 1 8.21 17.04 12.10
CA MET A 1 8.17 17.73 13.41
C MET A 1 7.07 17.12 14.27
N SER A 2 7.25 17.20 15.60
CA SER A 2 6.34 16.49 16.51
C SER A 2 6.30 17.12 17.89
N SER A 3 5.28 16.72 18.65
CA SER A 3 5.15 17.01 20.08
C SER A 3 4.51 15.82 20.79
N UNK A 4 5.20 15.38 21.29
CA UNK A 4 4.85 14.22 21.92
C UNK A 4 3.79 14.40 22.86
N ALA A 5 3.97 15.38 23.80
CA ALA A 5 2.95 15.71 24.82
C ALA A 5 1.57 15.97 24.22
N LEU A 6 1.54 16.57 23.03
CA LEU A 6 0.27 16.94 22.37
C LEU A 6 -0.24 15.85 21.42
N LYS A 7 0.50 14.76 21.27
CA LYS A 7 0.20 13.73 20.28
C LYS A 7 -0.02 14.39 18.91
N ALA A 8 0.93 15.23 18.53
CA ALA A 8 0.88 16.04 17.32
C ALA A 8 2.09 15.76 16.44
N GLY A 9 1.90 15.88 15.14
CA GLY A 9 2.99 15.65 14.18
C GLY A 9 2.65 16.16 12.80
N ALA A 10 3.69 16.43 12.04
CA ALA A 10 3.55 16.84 10.63
C ALA A 10 4.83 16.50 9.90
N SER A 11 4.70 16.18 8.62
CA SER A 11 5.87 15.97 7.76
C SER A 11 6.49 17.33 7.38
N GLY A 12 7.70 17.28 6.83
CA GLY A 12 8.34 18.44 6.22
C GLY A 12 8.45 18.21 4.72
N LYS A 13 8.63 19.30 4.00
CA LYS A 13 8.87 19.23 2.56
C LYS A 13 10.38 19.27 2.34
N VAL A 14 10.90 18.25 1.66
CA VAL A 14 12.32 18.15 1.35
C VAL A 14 12.54 18.52 -0.11
N THR A 15 13.42 19.47 -0.36
CA THR A 15 13.90 19.83 -1.70
C THR A 15 15.36 19.43 -1.81
N ASP A 16 15.66 18.56 -2.76
CA ASP A 16 17.03 18.09 -3.03
C ASP A 16 17.60 18.93 -4.17
N PHE A 17 18.71 19.62 -3.91
CA PHE A 17 19.36 20.44 -4.93
C PHE A 17 20.35 19.65 -5.78
N ASN A 18 20.45 18.34 -5.53
CA ASN A 18 21.30 17.43 -6.31
C ASN A 18 22.80 17.80 -6.27
N ASN A 19 23.21 18.39 -5.17
CA ASN A 19 24.60 18.79 -4.96
C ASN A 19 25.07 18.53 -3.52
N GLY A 20 24.34 17.70 -2.81
CA GLY A 20 24.63 17.41 -1.39
C GLY A 20 23.93 18.35 -0.42
N THR A 21 23.19 19.31 -0.92
CA THR A 21 22.44 20.27 -0.11
C THR A 21 20.94 19.98 -0.21
N TYR A 22 20.26 20.06 0.92
CA TYR A 22 18.81 19.83 1.01
C TYR A 22 18.18 20.99 1.75
N LEU A 23 17.03 21.43 1.26
CA LEU A 23 16.19 22.38 1.98
C LEU A 23 15.01 21.61 2.57
N VAL A 24 14.85 21.68 3.89
CA VAL A 24 13.71 21.08 4.56
C VAL A 24 12.84 22.19 5.13
N SER A 25 11.62 22.26 4.65
CA SER A 25 10.65 23.29 5.04
C SER A 25 9.56 22.67 5.90
N PHE A 26 9.29 23.30 7.04
CA PHE A 26 8.23 22.87 7.96
C PHE A 26 7.16 23.96 8.02
N THR A 27 5.92 23.53 7.98
CA THR A 27 4.79 24.43 8.27
C THR A 27 4.46 24.29 9.75
N LEU A 28 4.36 25.41 10.45
CA LEU A 28 4.12 25.42 11.88
C LEU A 28 2.60 25.42 12.11
N PHE A 29 2.06 24.27 12.54
CA PHE A 29 0.62 24.07 12.65
C PHE A 29 0.06 24.33 14.05
N TRP A 30 0.92 24.34 15.08
CA TRP A 30 0.45 24.54 16.44
C TRP A 30 1.48 25.31 17.24
N GLU A 31 1.04 25.91 18.35
CA GLU A 31 1.94 26.69 19.23
C GLU A 31 2.55 25.79 20.31
N GLY A 32 3.65 26.26 20.89
CA GLY A 32 4.38 25.55 21.94
C GLY A 32 5.65 24.93 21.44
N TRP A 33 6.23 24.05 22.23
CA TRP A 33 7.48 23.40 21.90
C TRP A 33 7.27 22.28 20.89
N VAL A 34 8.00 22.33 19.81
CA VAL A 34 8.01 21.27 18.80
C VAL A 34 9.42 20.75 18.60
N SER A 35 9.54 19.45 18.36
CA SER A 35 10.82 18.81 18.02
C SER A 35 10.91 18.65 16.51
N LEU A 36 12.03 19.02 15.93
CA LEU A 36 12.31 18.83 14.51
C LEU A 36 13.24 17.63 14.36
N SER A 37 12.93 16.72 13.48
CA SER A 37 13.75 15.55 13.21
C SER A 37 13.92 15.41 11.70
N ILE A 38 15.16 15.33 11.27
CA ILE A 38 15.52 15.11 9.87
C ILE A 38 16.40 13.88 9.81
N ARG A 39 15.99 12.89 9.03
CA ARG A 39 16.71 11.62 8.96
C ARG A 39 17.19 11.34 7.55
N LEU A 40 18.43 10.94 7.44
CA LEU A 40 18.97 10.38 6.21
C LEU A 40 18.63 8.89 6.19
N ILE A 41 17.68 8.50 5.35
CA ILE A 41 17.23 7.11 5.33
C ILE A 41 18.38 6.22 4.83
N HIS A 42 19.00 6.60 3.71
CA HIS A 42 20.20 5.92 3.19
C HIS A 42 21.12 6.95 2.52
N PRO A 43 22.44 6.77 2.61
CA PRO A 43 23.35 7.58 1.79
C PRO A 43 23.24 7.20 0.31
N SER A 44 23.80 8.01 -0.56
CA SER A 44 23.70 7.79 -2.02
C SER A 44 24.25 6.43 -2.45
N GLU A 45 25.32 5.97 -1.81
CA GLU A 45 25.92 4.67 -2.08
C GLU A 45 24.92 3.55 -1.72
N GLY A 46 24.20 3.72 -0.62
CA GLY A 46 23.16 2.79 -0.21
C GLY A 46 22.00 2.76 -1.19
N VAL A 47 21.56 3.93 -1.64
CA VAL A 47 20.47 4.04 -2.62
C VAL A 47 20.87 3.34 -3.92
N SER A 48 22.11 3.57 -4.38
CA SER A 48 22.61 2.93 -5.61
C SER A 48 22.65 1.41 -5.48
N ALA A 49 23.11 0.91 -4.34
CA ALA A 49 23.17 -0.52 -4.09
C ALA A 49 21.77 -1.14 -4.04
N LEU A 50 20.83 -0.47 -3.37
CA LEU A 50 19.45 -0.95 -3.29
C LEU A 50 18.78 -0.99 -4.65
N TRP A 51 18.98 0.06 -5.45
CA TRP A 51 18.39 0.14 -6.79
C TRP A 51 18.90 -1.01 -7.68
N ARG A 52 20.21 -1.22 -7.67
CA ARG A 52 20.80 -2.31 -8.46
C ARG A 52 20.31 -3.67 -7.97
N ALA A 53 20.33 -3.88 -6.66
CA ALA A 53 19.94 -5.17 -6.07
C ALA A 53 18.47 -5.47 -6.35
N ARG A 54 17.62 -4.46 -6.22
CA ARG A 54 16.18 -4.64 -6.51
C ARG A 54 15.96 -5.09 -7.96
N ASN A 55 16.65 -4.46 -8.89
CA ASN A 55 16.39 -4.71 -10.31
C ASN A 55 17.02 -5.99 -10.83
N GLN A 56 17.86 -6.66 -10.02
CA GLN A 56 18.34 -8.00 -10.31
C GLN A 56 17.38 -9.09 -9.84
N GLY A 57 16.52 -8.76 -8.90
CA GLY A 57 15.84 -9.76 -8.11
C GLY A 57 14.49 -10.31 -8.56
N UNK A 58 14.44 -10.85 -9.49
CA UNK A 58 13.34 -11.56 -9.90
C UNK A 58 13.13 -12.81 -9.15
N ASP A 59 14.19 -13.38 -8.64
CA ASP A 59 14.22 -14.68 -7.95
C ASP A 59 14.33 -14.60 -6.43
N ARG A 60 14.15 -13.44 -5.86
CA ARG A 60 14.25 -13.24 -4.41
C ARG A 60 13.15 -13.93 -3.62
N VAL A 61 11.99 -14.01 -4.20
CA VAL A 61 10.87 -14.70 -3.58
C VAL A 61 10.47 -15.83 -4.50
N ILE A 62 10.67 -17.04 -4.00
CA ILE A 62 10.36 -18.26 -4.74
C ILE A 62 9.09 -18.83 -4.17
N PHE A 63 8.24 -19.32 -5.03
CA PHE A 63 7.00 -19.98 -4.65
C PHE A 63 7.14 -21.48 -4.86
N THR A 64 6.37 -22.26 -4.12
CA THR A 64 6.25 -23.69 -4.37
C THR A 64 4.84 -23.95 -4.88
N GLY A 65 4.74 -24.56 -6.05
CA GLY A 65 3.45 -24.96 -6.61
C GLY A 65 3.14 -26.40 -6.22
N GLN A 66 1.92 -26.64 -5.77
CA GLN A 66 1.44 -27.97 -5.40
C GLN A 66 0.52 -28.48 -6.49
N PHE A 67 0.92 -29.59 -7.11
CA PHE A 67 0.18 -30.22 -8.20
C PHE A 67 -0.52 -31.46 -7.67
N ALA A 68 -1.82 -31.58 -7.91
CA ALA A 68 -2.61 -32.68 -7.40
C ALA A 68 -2.19 -34.00 -8.04
N SER A 69 -1.99 -35.02 -7.22
CA SER A 69 -1.64 -36.38 -7.64
C SER A 69 -2.43 -37.36 -6.80
N GLY A 70 -3.68 -37.62 -7.17
CA GLY A 70 -4.59 -38.44 -6.37
C GLY A 70 -4.87 -37.79 -5.03
N SER A 71 -4.60 -38.49 -3.94
CA SER A 71 -4.81 -37.97 -2.57
C SER A 71 -3.60 -37.22 -2.03
N SER A 72 -2.51 -37.15 -2.81
CA SER A 72 -1.29 -36.43 -2.42
C SER A 72 -1.00 -35.31 -3.40
N HIS A 73 0.14 -34.64 -3.24
CA HIS A 73 0.55 -33.61 -4.19
C HIS A 73 2.05 -33.73 -4.48
N VAL A 74 2.45 -33.20 -5.62
CA VAL A 74 3.84 -33.06 -6.04
C VAL A 74 4.17 -31.57 -6.03
N ASP A 75 5.28 -31.21 -5.42
CA ASP A 75 5.69 -29.80 -5.31
C ASP A 75 6.81 -29.50 -6.28
N THR A 76 6.72 -28.35 -6.97
CA THR A 76 7.80 -27.86 -7.81
C THR A 76 8.01 -26.37 -7.53
N ASP A 77 9.16 -25.88 -7.96
CA ASP A 77 9.49 -24.44 -7.82
C ASP A 77 8.73 -23.62 -8.83
N CYS A 78 8.26 -22.46 -8.37
CA CYS A 78 7.56 -21.48 -9.19
C CYS A 78 8.14 -20.09 -8.93
N ALA A 79 8.09 -19.22 -9.92
CA ALA A 79 8.53 -17.83 -9.80
C ALA A 79 7.98 -17.00 -10.95
N LEU A 80 8.13 -15.68 -10.83
CA LEU A 80 7.79 -14.79 -11.94
C LEU A 80 8.77 -14.93 -13.09
N VAL A 81 10.01 -15.29 -12.79
CA VAL A 81 11.04 -15.62 -13.77
C VAL A 81 11.75 -16.89 -13.29
N LEU A 82 11.76 -17.92 -14.10
CA LEU A 82 12.44 -19.19 -13.79
C LEU A 82 13.44 -19.52 -14.87
N ASN A 83 14.70 -19.66 -14.47
CA ASN A 83 15.75 -20.19 -15.32
C ASN A 83 15.89 -21.68 -15.02
N SER A 84 15.41 -22.51 -15.93
CA SER A 84 15.44 -23.95 -15.75
C SER A 84 15.59 -24.62 -17.10
N SER A 85 16.35 -25.71 -17.13
CA SER A 85 16.43 -26.58 -18.30
C SER A 85 15.21 -27.51 -18.42
N ALA A 86 14.44 -27.62 -17.33
CA ALA A 86 13.22 -28.43 -17.32
C ALA A 86 12.08 -27.72 -18.03
N GLU A 87 11.09 -28.50 -18.45
CA GLU A 87 9.87 -27.96 -19.05
C GLU A 87 9.13 -27.12 -18.01
N LEU A 88 8.61 -25.97 -18.42
CA LEU A 88 7.90 -25.06 -17.55
C LEU A 88 6.41 -25.03 -17.89
N CYS A 89 5.61 -24.89 -16.85
CA CYS A 89 4.19 -24.51 -16.99
C CYS A 89 4.12 -22.99 -16.96
N GLU A 90 3.42 -22.42 -17.92
CA GLU A 90 3.15 -20.98 -17.96
C GLU A 90 1.69 -20.73 -17.57
N TYR A 91 1.49 -19.84 -16.60
CA TYR A 91 0.15 -19.44 -16.16
C TYR A 91 -0.02 -17.98 -16.54
N LEU A 92 -0.67 -17.76 -17.67
CA LEU A 92 -0.71 -16.47 -18.35
C LEU A 92 -2.08 -15.80 -18.25
N ASP A 93 -2.08 -14.54 -17.83
CA ASP A 93 -3.21 -13.65 -18.04
C ASP A 93 -3.04 -13.04 -19.43
N ALA A 94 -3.81 -13.54 -20.38
CA ALA A 94 -3.62 -13.18 -21.77
C ALA A 94 -3.92 -11.72 -22.07
N GLN A 95 -4.85 -11.11 -21.33
CA GLN A 95 -5.24 -9.73 -21.58
C GLN A 95 -4.10 -8.75 -21.23
N ASP A 96 -3.46 -8.96 -20.09
CA ASP A 96 -2.43 -8.04 -19.62
C ASP A 96 -1.02 -8.62 -19.75
N GLN A 97 -0.90 -9.84 -20.29
CA GLN A 97 0.38 -10.51 -20.51
C GLN A 97 1.19 -10.64 -19.21
N GLU A 98 0.49 -10.86 -18.10
CA GLU A 98 1.14 -11.16 -16.84
C GLU A 98 1.17 -12.67 -16.63
N ALA A 99 2.33 -13.19 -16.25
CA ALA A 99 2.50 -14.63 -16.11
C ALA A 99 3.36 -14.98 -14.92
N PHE A 100 3.18 -16.19 -14.42
CA PHE A 100 4.16 -16.84 -13.56
C PHE A 100 4.39 -18.25 -14.08
N TYR A 101 5.46 -18.84 -13.61
CA TYR A 101 5.93 -20.12 -14.17
C TYR A 101 6.20 -21.11 -13.05
N CYS A 102 5.94 -22.39 -13.31
CA CYS A 102 6.33 -23.47 -12.42
C CYS A 102 7.11 -24.51 -13.22
N VAL A 103 8.05 -25.17 -12.60
CA VAL A 103 8.67 -26.36 -13.22
C VAL A 103 7.58 -27.42 -13.33
N ARG A 104 7.41 -27.98 -14.53
CA ARG A 104 6.38 -28.98 -14.77
C ARG A 104 6.72 -30.29 -14.04
N PRO A 105 5.83 -30.81 -13.20
CA PRO A 105 6.09 -32.10 -12.58
C PRO A 105 6.00 -33.23 -13.60
N GLN A 106 6.74 -34.30 -13.34
CA GLN A 106 6.67 -35.47 -14.20
C GLN A 106 5.28 -36.10 -14.12
N HIS A 107 4.75 -36.49 -15.27
CA HIS A 107 3.49 -37.25 -15.38
C HIS A 107 2.24 -36.49 -14.92
N LEU A 108 2.32 -35.17 -14.74
CA LEU A 108 1.13 -34.36 -14.38
C LEU A 108 1.01 -33.18 -15.34
N PRO A 109 -0.21 -32.82 -15.70
CA PRO A 109 -0.42 -31.64 -16.57
C PRO A 109 -0.28 -30.35 -15.78
N CYS A 110 -0.02 -29.27 -16.49
CA CYS A 110 0.05 -27.94 -15.87
C CYS A 110 -1.26 -27.55 -15.17
N ALA A 111 -2.39 -28.04 -15.65
CA ALA A 111 -3.70 -27.76 -15.05
C ALA A 111 -3.88 -28.42 -13.67
N ALA A 112 -3.00 -29.32 -13.28
CA ALA A 112 -3.08 -29.97 -11.98
C ALA A 112 -2.62 -29.08 -10.81
N LEU A 113 -2.12 -27.86 -11.08
CA LEU A 113 -1.73 -26.91 -10.03
C LEU A 113 -2.95 -26.53 -9.21
N THR A 114 -2.91 -26.75 -7.89
CA THR A 114 -4.03 -26.45 -7.00
C THR A 114 -3.70 -25.38 -5.95
N HIS A 115 -2.47 -25.35 -5.48
CA HIS A 115 -2.06 -24.44 -4.40
C HIS A 115 -0.69 -23.87 -4.67
N MET A 116 -0.45 -22.69 -4.12
CA MET A 116 0.85 -22.03 -4.13
C MET A 116 1.27 -21.78 -2.69
N HIS A 117 2.50 -22.16 -2.39
CA HIS A 117 3.10 -21.82 -1.10
C HIS A 117 4.15 -20.73 -1.34
N SER A 118 3.91 -19.57 -0.76
CA SER A 118 4.84 -18.45 -0.85
C SER A 118 5.90 -18.62 0.22
N ARG A 119 7.15 -18.64 -0.20
CA ARG A 119 8.27 -18.80 0.71
C ARG A 119 9.28 -17.70 0.45
N SER A 120 9.52 -16.90 1.48
CA SER A 120 10.46 -15.80 1.37
C SER A 120 11.86 -16.30 1.60
N THR A 121 12.62 -16.44 0.51
CA THR A 121 14.02 -16.85 0.59
C THR A 121 14.88 -15.60 0.55
N ALA A 122 15.76 -15.47 1.54
CA ALA A 122 16.61 -14.29 1.64
C ALA A 122 17.82 -14.40 0.71
N VAL A 123 17.62 -14.14 -0.57
CA VAL A 123 18.71 -14.03 -1.54
C VAL A 123 19.16 -12.58 -1.55
N SER A 124 20.43 -12.36 -1.22
CA SER A 124 21.00 -11.01 -1.23
C SER A 124 21.82 -10.79 -2.49
N TYR A 125 21.61 -9.65 -3.14
CA TYR A 125 22.42 -9.22 -4.29
C TYR A 125 23.44 -8.16 -3.88
N LEU A 126 23.55 -7.92 -2.56
CA LEU A 126 24.52 -6.97 -2.03
C LEU A 126 25.86 -7.66 -1.75
N SER A 127 26.95 -7.00 -2.10
CA SER A 127 28.26 -7.47 -1.70
C SER A 127 28.43 -7.37 -0.20
N ARG A 128 29.48 -8.01 0.33
CA ARG A 128 29.79 -7.94 1.75
C ARG A 128 30.02 -6.49 2.20
N GLN A 129 30.66 -5.70 1.35
CA GLN A 129 30.92 -4.30 1.67
C GLN A 129 29.64 -3.48 1.65
N GLU A 130 28.79 -3.72 0.66
CA GLU A 130 27.52 -3.01 0.55
C GLU A 130 26.61 -3.28 1.72
N ARG A 131 26.61 -4.49 2.27
CA ARG A 131 25.77 -4.83 3.42
C ARG A 131 26.06 -3.97 4.63
N ARG A 132 27.29 -3.46 4.75
CA ARG A 132 27.65 -2.56 5.86
C ARG A 132 26.89 -1.23 5.78
N LEU A 133 26.48 -0.82 4.59
CA LEU A 133 25.70 0.41 4.42
C LEU A 133 24.34 0.33 5.10
N PHE A 134 23.89 -0.88 5.40
CA PHE A 134 22.55 -1.09 5.95
C PHE A 134 22.57 -1.60 7.40
N GLU A 135 23.72 -1.49 8.06
CA GLU A 135 23.80 -1.73 9.49
C GLU A 135 22.97 -0.65 10.21
N ARG A 136 22.51 -1.02 11.43
CA ARG A 136 21.60 -0.17 12.21
C ARG A 136 22.08 1.28 12.33
N SER A 137 23.39 1.48 12.46
CA SER A 137 23.98 2.82 12.62
C SER A 137 23.96 3.65 11.33
N ASN A 138 23.66 3.04 10.20
CA ASN A 138 23.73 3.72 8.89
C ASN A 138 22.36 3.94 8.24
N VAL A 139 21.28 3.50 8.89
CA VAL A 139 19.95 3.59 8.33
C VAL A 139 19.10 4.51 9.20
N GLY A 140 18.49 5.51 8.56
CA GLY A 140 17.63 6.45 9.26
C GLY A 140 18.39 7.32 10.23
N VAL A 141 19.59 7.74 9.83
CA VAL A 141 20.50 8.51 10.70
C VAL A 141 19.94 9.91 10.93
N GLU A 142 19.82 10.29 12.18
CA GLU A 142 19.37 11.63 12.57
C GLU A 142 20.43 12.64 12.18
N ILE A 143 20.09 13.57 11.28
CA ILE A 143 21.04 14.59 10.80
C ILE A 143 21.14 15.75 11.79
N MET A 144 20.02 16.10 12.42
CA MET A 144 19.96 17.20 13.36
C MET A 144 19.43 16.68 14.69
N GLU A 145 20.25 16.84 15.72
CA GLU A 145 19.87 16.44 17.08
C GLU A 145 19.34 17.63 17.86
N ASN A 146 18.36 17.39 18.71
CA ASN A 146 17.88 18.33 19.71
C ASN A 146 17.41 19.68 19.15
N ASN A 147 16.74 19.63 18.02
CA ASN A 147 16.16 20.85 17.46
C ASN A 147 14.76 21.05 17.99
N ALA A 148 14.67 21.73 19.12
CA ALA A 148 13.41 22.12 19.70
C ALA A 148 13.19 23.60 19.41
N VAL A 149 12.01 23.90 18.91
CA VAL A 149 11.62 25.26 18.57
C VAL A 149 10.36 25.61 19.32
N ASN A 150 10.34 26.79 19.91
CA ASN A 150 9.12 27.28 20.59
C ASN A 150 8.34 28.12 19.60
N VAL A 151 7.16 27.62 19.23
CA VAL A 151 6.29 28.25 18.23
C VAL A 151 5.32 29.15 18.95
N SER A 152 5.35 30.44 18.59
CA SER A 152 4.45 31.43 19.16
C SER A 152 3.18 31.55 18.33
N LYS A 153 2.12 31.96 19.00
CA LYS A 153 0.86 32.21 18.32
C LYS A 153 1.00 33.36 17.34
N CYS A 154 0.49 33.16 16.16
CA CYS A 154 0.49 34.21 15.13
C CYS A 154 -0.61 35.23 15.47
N ASN A 155 -0.22 36.47 15.65
CA ASN A 155 -1.18 37.54 15.97
C ASN A 155 -1.80 38.12 14.71
N GLY A 156 -3.11 38.15 14.65
CA GLY A 156 -3.82 39.13 13.89
C GLY A 156 -4.36 38.79 12.51
N LYS A 157 -4.43 37.55 12.08
CA LYS A 157 -5.17 37.24 10.84
C LYS A 157 -6.17 36.14 11.10
N ASN A 158 -7.43 36.40 10.80
CA ASN A 158 -8.47 35.38 10.81
C ASN A 158 -8.13 34.34 9.73
N VAL A 159 -7.97 33.09 10.14
CA VAL A 159 -7.77 32.00 9.21
C VAL A 159 -9.10 31.75 8.50
N PRO A 160 -9.14 31.78 7.14
CA PRO A 160 -10.40 31.51 6.44
C PRO A 160 -10.91 30.12 6.78
N MET A 161 -12.22 29.95 6.89
CA MET A 161 -12.84 28.68 7.13
C MET A 161 -12.58 27.74 5.95
N LYS A 162 -12.04 26.55 6.21
CA LYS A 162 -11.74 25.60 5.15
C LYS A 162 -13.01 24.95 4.63
N LYS A 163 -13.02 24.70 3.30
CA LYS A 163 -14.10 23.94 2.70
C LYS A 163 -14.03 22.48 3.12
N LYS A 164 -15.17 21.82 3.08
CA LYS A 164 -15.25 20.39 3.38
C LYS A 164 -14.40 19.61 2.37
N CYS A 165 -13.71 18.56 2.85
CA CYS A 165 -12.93 17.70 1.96
C CYS A 165 -13.86 16.97 1.00
N LYS A 166 -13.44 16.93 -0.27
CA LYS A 166 -14.21 16.33 -1.35
C LYS A 166 -13.33 15.44 -2.21
N PHE A 167 -13.97 14.50 -2.86
CA PHE A 167 -13.31 13.62 -3.84
C PHE A 167 -12.58 14.47 -4.89
N GLY A 168 -11.35 14.08 -5.17
CA GLY A 168 -10.57 14.71 -6.24
C GLY A 168 -9.83 15.98 -5.88
N MET A 169 -9.87 16.43 -4.63
CA MET A 169 -9.08 17.57 -4.21
C MET A 169 -7.58 17.25 -4.24
N ALA A 170 -6.80 18.20 -4.70
CA ALA A 170 -5.35 18.02 -4.76
C ALA A 170 -4.74 17.93 -3.37
N SER A 171 -3.71 17.12 -3.24
CA SER A 171 -2.93 17.02 -2.00
C SER A 171 -1.60 17.77 -2.17
N THR A 172 -1.15 18.36 -1.06
CA THR A 172 0.14 19.06 -1.00
C THR A 172 1.06 18.31 -0.03
N VAL A 173 2.30 18.73 0.06
CA VAL A 173 3.24 18.23 1.08
C VAL A 173 3.72 19.42 1.90
N PRO A 174 3.49 19.43 3.23
CA PRO A 174 2.71 18.44 3.97
C PRO A 174 1.22 18.50 3.61
N GLY A 175 0.56 17.33 3.64
CA GLY A 175 -0.87 17.25 3.35
C GLY A 175 -1.75 17.67 4.50
N GLY A 176 -1.18 17.73 5.70
CA GLY A 176 -1.92 18.09 6.90
C GLY A 176 -1.04 17.89 8.12
N HIS A 177 -1.69 17.85 9.27
CA HIS A 177 -0.98 17.55 10.52
C HIS A 177 -1.86 16.72 11.43
N VAL A 178 -1.20 16.01 12.35
CA VAL A 178 -1.85 15.28 13.42
C VAL A 178 -1.94 16.20 14.64
N TRP A 179 -3.12 16.26 15.23
CA TRP A 179 -3.36 17.00 16.46
C TRP A 179 -4.21 16.15 17.39
N LYS A 180 -3.66 15.80 18.53
CA LYS A 180 -4.34 14.91 19.49
C LYS A 180 -4.85 13.64 18.80
N GLU A 181 -3.95 13.03 18.04
CA GLU A 181 -4.18 11.78 17.30
C GLU A 181 -5.16 11.91 16.12
N THR A 182 -5.64 13.10 15.81
CA THR A 182 -6.59 13.32 14.71
C THR A 182 -5.91 14.03 13.55
N TRP A 183 -6.12 13.52 12.34
CA TRP A 183 -5.56 14.11 11.12
C TRP A 183 -6.36 15.34 10.69
N ASN A 184 -5.66 16.41 10.40
CA ASN A 184 -6.21 17.68 9.95
C ASN A 184 -5.58 18.06 8.61
N PRO A 185 -6.30 17.91 7.48
CA PRO A 185 -5.74 18.30 6.18
C PRO A 185 -5.49 19.80 6.10
N VAL A 186 -4.49 20.17 5.28
CA VAL A 186 -4.17 21.60 5.03
C VAL A 186 -5.27 22.26 4.21
N SER A 187 -5.73 21.58 3.16
CA SER A 187 -6.55 22.22 2.12
C SER A 187 -8.05 22.10 2.35
N CYS A 188 -8.47 21.31 3.33
CA CYS A 188 -9.91 21.10 3.55
C CYS A 188 -10.14 20.67 5.00
N SER A 189 -11.41 20.59 5.39
CA SER A 189 -11.81 20.18 6.72
C SER A 189 -12.55 18.85 6.66
N LEU A 190 -12.13 17.89 7.51
CA LEU A 190 -12.81 16.61 7.63
C LEU A 190 -14.00 16.76 8.59
N ALA A 191 -15.18 16.38 8.12
CA ALA A 191 -16.37 16.34 8.95
C ALA A 191 -16.43 15.01 9.72
N PRO A 192 -16.98 14.99 10.92
CA PRO A 192 -17.26 13.72 11.59
C PRO A 192 -18.39 13.01 10.85
N ILE A 193 -18.10 11.79 10.40
CA ILE A 193 -19.02 11.00 9.59
C ILE A 193 -19.41 9.76 10.39
N LYS A 194 -20.71 9.50 10.50
CA LYS A 194 -21.21 8.25 11.10
C LYS A 194 -21.03 7.14 10.06
N MET A 195 -20.14 6.23 10.36
CA MET A 195 -19.68 5.22 9.40
C MET A 195 -20.82 4.37 8.85
N LYS A 196 -21.69 3.85 9.73
CA LYS A 196 -22.79 3.00 9.30
C LYS A 196 -23.78 3.74 8.40
N GLU A 197 -24.09 4.99 8.73
CA GLU A 197 -24.99 5.81 7.90
C GLU A 197 -24.38 6.11 6.56
N CYS A 198 -23.08 6.42 6.53
CA CYS A 198 -22.36 6.71 5.29
C CYS A 198 -22.35 5.51 4.36
N LEU A 199 -22.10 4.32 4.89
CA LEU A 199 -21.94 3.13 4.08
C LEU A 199 -23.25 2.47 3.67
N ARG A 200 -24.36 2.92 4.22
CA ARG A 200 -25.68 2.36 3.89
C ARG A 200 -25.93 2.37 2.39
N GLY A 201 -26.28 1.21 1.86
CA GLY A 201 -26.57 1.05 0.43
C GLY A 201 -25.36 0.96 -0.46
N LYS A 202 -24.16 0.87 0.11
CA LYS A 202 -22.92 0.93 -0.68
C LYS A 202 -22.21 -0.41 -0.77
N PHE A 203 -21.53 -0.59 -1.89
CA PHE A 203 -20.60 -1.68 -2.14
C PHE A 203 -19.18 -1.11 -2.05
N ILE A 204 -18.40 -1.58 -1.08
CA ILE A 204 -17.03 -1.14 -0.89
C ILE A 204 -16.09 -2.29 -1.25
N TYR A 205 -15.28 -2.09 -2.26
CA TYR A 205 -14.27 -3.07 -2.69
C TYR A 205 -12.88 -2.56 -2.30
N LEU A 206 -12.23 -3.30 -1.42
CA LEU A 206 -10.87 -2.99 -0.98
C LEU A 206 -9.93 -3.95 -1.68
N MET A 207 -8.99 -3.44 -2.45
CA MET A 207 -8.12 -4.26 -3.28
C MET A 207 -6.65 -3.96 -2.99
N GLY A 208 -5.90 -4.97 -2.60
CA GLY A 208 -4.48 -4.77 -2.34
C GLY A 208 -3.89 -5.71 -1.31
N ASP A 209 -2.91 -5.20 -0.57
CA ASP A 209 -2.14 -6.00 0.37
C ASP A 209 -2.74 -5.97 1.79
N SER A 210 -1.97 -6.43 2.77
CA SER A 210 -2.44 -6.51 4.15
C SER A 210 -2.72 -5.15 4.78
N THR A 211 -2.15 -4.07 4.23
CA THR A 211 -2.41 -2.74 4.80
C THR A 211 -3.84 -2.29 4.49
N ILE A 212 -4.40 -2.71 3.35
CA ILE A 212 -5.80 -2.41 3.07
C ILE A 212 -6.71 -3.49 3.69
N ARG A 213 -6.20 -4.70 3.95
CA ARG A 213 -6.93 -5.68 4.76
C ARG A 213 -7.17 -5.12 6.16
N GLN A 214 -6.25 -4.31 6.70
CA GLN A 214 -6.46 -3.63 7.98
C GLN A 214 -7.73 -2.77 7.96
N TRP A 215 -8.03 -2.14 6.83
CA TRP A 215 -9.27 -1.37 6.69
C TRP A 215 -10.49 -2.30 6.79
N MET A 216 -10.42 -3.45 6.14
CA MET A 216 -11.49 -4.45 6.22
C MET A 216 -11.74 -4.85 7.68
N GLU A 217 -10.65 -5.10 8.41
CA GLU A 217 -10.77 -5.48 9.81
C GLU A 217 -11.30 -4.34 10.67
N TYR A 218 -10.91 -3.12 10.36
CA TYR A 218 -11.43 -1.95 11.06
C TYR A 218 -12.94 -1.83 10.86
N PHE A 219 -13.43 -1.97 9.64
CA PHE A 219 -14.88 -1.92 9.38
C PHE A 219 -15.62 -3.01 10.17
N LYS A 220 -15.09 -4.23 10.13
CA LYS A 220 -15.73 -5.35 10.85
C LYS A 220 -15.76 -5.13 12.35
N ASN A 221 -14.72 -4.51 12.91
CA ASN A 221 -14.64 -4.27 14.35
C ASN A 221 -15.49 -3.10 14.79
N ASN A 222 -15.79 -2.16 13.92
CA ASN A 222 -16.47 -0.93 14.27
C ASN A 222 -17.92 -0.85 13.79
N ILE A 223 -18.33 -1.73 12.89
CA ILE A 223 -19.73 -1.87 12.50
C ILE A 223 -20.18 -3.24 12.98
N LYS A 224 -20.76 -3.27 14.18
CA LYS A 224 -21.06 -4.53 14.87
C LYS A 224 -22.09 -5.40 14.15
N THR A 225 -22.91 -4.77 13.30
CA THR A 225 -23.94 -5.50 12.55
C THR A 225 -23.44 -6.11 11.26
N LEU A 226 -22.19 -5.83 10.86
CA LEU A 226 -21.57 -6.51 9.73
C LEU A 226 -21.29 -7.97 10.08
N LYS A 227 -21.69 -8.86 9.20
CA LYS A 227 -21.48 -10.31 9.40
C LYS A 227 -20.53 -10.81 8.33
N SER A 228 -19.47 -11.48 8.75
CA SER A 228 -18.52 -12.10 7.84
C SER A 228 -19.17 -13.30 7.15
N VAL A 229 -18.94 -13.39 5.85
CA VAL A 229 -19.39 -14.53 5.04
C VAL A 229 -18.14 -15.36 4.76
N ASP A 230 -18.19 -16.65 5.11
CA ASP A 230 -17.08 -17.54 4.84
C ASP A 230 -17.21 -18.05 3.40
N LEU A 231 -16.37 -17.51 2.55
CA LEU A 231 -16.38 -17.88 1.13
C LEU A 231 -15.60 -19.16 0.87
N HIS A 232 -14.48 -19.35 1.59
CA HIS A 232 -13.58 -20.51 1.44
C HIS A 232 -12.77 -20.68 2.69
N GLU A 233 -12.44 -21.91 3.00
CA GLU A 233 -11.68 -22.26 4.21
C GLU A 233 -10.40 -21.45 4.38
N SER A 234 -9.67 -21.20 3.31
CA SER A 234 -8.40 -20.49 3.36
C SER A 234 -8.56 -18.99 3.04
N GLY A 235 -9.79 -18.50 2.97
CA GLY A 235 -10.10 -17.22 2.36
C GLY A 235 -9.65 -15.97 3.07
N LYS A 236 -9.46 -16.03 4.39
CA LYS A 236 -9.22 -14.81 5.17
C LYS A 236 -7.99 -14.01 4.74
N LEU A 237 -6.99 -14.68 4.16
CA LEU A 237 -5.77 -14.03 3.73
C LEU A 237 -5.72 -13.74 2.23
N GLN A 238 -6.80 -14.03 1.51
CA GLN A 238 -6.93 -13.74 0.09
C GLN A 238 -8.18 -12.91 -0.22
N HIS A 239 -9.28 -13.23 0.44
CA HIS A 239 -10.56 -12.62 0.13
C HIS A 239 -11.43 -12.64 1.38
N GLN A 240 -12.01 -11.51 1.72
CA GLN A 240 -12.95 -11.40 2.84
C GLN A 240 -14.20 -10.67 2.37
N LEU A 241 -15.35 -11.10 2.88
CA LEU A 241 -16.63 -10.49 2.57
C LEU A 241 -17.41 -10.30 3.87
N ALA A 242 -17.96 -9.12 4.07
CA ALA A 242 -18.84 -8.84 5.20
C ALA A 242 -20.04 -8.06 4.71
N VAL A 243 -21.22 -8.40 5.21
CA VAL A 243 -22.46 -7.76 4.80
C VAL A 243 -23.32 -7.40 6.00
N ASP A 244 -24.08 -6.33 5.85
CA ASP A 244 -25.17 -5.97 6.75
C ASP A 244 -26.42 -5.93 5.89
N VAL A 245 -27.25 -6.96 6.03
CA VAL A 245 -28.44 -7.12 5.17
C VAL A 245 -29.45 -6.02 5.42
N ASP A 246 -29.65 -5.67 6.69
CA ASP A 246 -30.66 -4.66 7.06
C ASP A 246 -30.29 -3.26 6.58
N GLU A 247 -29.00 -2.92 6.63
CA GLU A 247 -28.51 -1.60 6.19
C GLU A 247 -28.01 -1.62 4.75
N ASN A 248 -28.03 -2.79 4.11
CA ASN A 248 -27.58 -2.96 2.73
C ASN A 248 -26.14 -2.45 2.55
N ILE A 249 -25.25 -2.92 3.43
CA ILE A 249 -23.82 -2.63 3.37
C ILE A 249 -23.11 -3.88 2.91
N HIS A 250 -22.19 -3.73 1.94
CA HIS A 250 -21.42 -4.83 1.40
C HIS A 250 -19.97 -4.36 1.32
N ILE A 251 -19.08 -5.01 2.06
CA ILE A 251 -17.66 -4.66 2.07
C ILE A 251 -16.87 -5.93 1.79
N GLN A 252 -15.95 -5.86 0.83
CA GLN A 252 -15.08 -7.00 0.59
C GLN A 252 -13.65 -6.54 0.35
N TRP A 253 -12.72 -7.42 0.68
CA TRP A 253 -11.31 -7.23 0.45
C TRP A 253 -10.81 -8.36 -0.42
N GLN A 254 -10.04 -8.01 -1.46
CA GLN A 254 -9.40 -8.96 -2.36
C GLN A 254 -7.90 -8.66 -2.40
N LYS A 255 -7.09 -9.67 -2.09
CA LYS A 255 -5.63 -9.53 -2.19
C LYS A 255 -5.23 -9.41 -3.65
N HIS A 256 -4.19 -8.61 -3.90
CA HIS A 256 -3.62 -8.50 -5.24
C HIS A 256 -3.13 -9.87 -5.73
N GLY A 257 -2.96 -10.02 -7.03
CA GLY A 257 -2.43 -11.25 -7.60
C GLY A 257 -0.94 -11.41 -7.35
N TYR A 258 -0.33 -12.36 -8.03
CA TYR A 258 1.12 -12.56 -7.87
C TYR A 258 1.86 -11.26 -8.06
N PRO A 259 3.00 -11.04 -7.39
CA PRO A 259 3.72 -11.98 -6.53
C PRO A 259 3.14 -12.03 -5.12
N LEU A 260 3.32 -13.14 -4.46
CA LEU A 260 2.85 -13.38 -3.09
C LEU A 260 4.02 -13.30 -2.13
N ILE A 261 3.80 -12.65 -0.98
CA ILE A 261 4.81 -12.49 0.07
C ILE A 261 4.28 -13.15 1.34
N GLY A 262 5.18 -13.73 2.09
CA GLY A 262 4.85 -14.43 3.34
C GLY A 262 5.13 -15.91 3.23
N SER A 263 4.70 -16.68 4.22
CA SER A 263 4.95 -18.10 4.28
C SER A 263 3.62 -18.85 4.45
N LEU A 264 2.74 -18.66 3.50
CA LEU A 264 1.37 -19.17 3.57
C LEU A 264 1.04 -19.94 2.30
N THR A 265 0.12 -20.88 2.44
CA THR A 265 -0.36 -21.69 1.32
C THR A 265 -1.73 -21.13 0.86
N TYR A 266 -1.86 -20.93 -0.43
CA TYR A 266 -3.06 -20.33 -1.03
C TYR A 266 -3.60 -21.24 -2.13
N SER A 267 -4.92 -21.39 -2.17
CA SER A 267 -5.55 -22.02 -3.33
C SER A 267 -5.39 -21.11 -4.55
N VAL A 268 -5.00 -21.67 -5.68
CA VAL A 268 -4.85 -20.87 -6.90
C VAL A 268 -6.19 -20.30 -7.38
N LYS A 269 -7.30 -20.91 -6.98
CA LYS A 269 -8.63 -20.40 -7.30
C LYS A 269 -8.92 -19.06 -6.61
N GLU A 270 -8.19 -18.77 -5.53
CA GLU A 270 -8.38 -17.53 -4.75
C GLU A 270 -7.45 -16.42 -5.21
N ILE A 271 -6.51 -16.69 -6.11
CA ILE A 271 -5.50 -15.71 -6.51
C ILE A 271 -5.91 -15.10 -7.83
N GLU A 272 -6.20 -13.80 -7.82
CA GLU A 272 -6.61 -13.07 -9.01
C GLU A 272 -5.86 -11.76 -9.14
N TYR A 273 -5.58 -11.37 -10.37
CA TYR A 273 -5.07 -10.03 -10.63
C TYR A 273 -6.20 -9.02 -10.44
N ILE A 274 -5.88 -7.93 -9.74
CA ILE A 274 -6.88 -6.88 -9.45
C ILE A 274 -7.53 -6.35 -10.73
N ALA A 275 -6.74 -6.23 -11.80
CA ALA A 275 -7.29 -5.75 -13.07
C ALA A 275 -8.48 -6.61 -13.54
N ARG A 276 -8.39 -7.94 -13.36
CA ARG A 276 -9.51 -8.84 -13.74
C ARG A 276 -10.72 -8.64 -12.83
N VAL A 277 -10.49 -8.41 -11.54
CA VAL A 277 -11.58 -8.15 -10.60
C VAL A 277 -12.30 -6.84 -10.99
N ILE A 278 -11.52 -5.81 -11.32
CA ILE A 278 -12.09 -4.52 -11.75
C ILE A 278 -12.89 -4.71 -13.06
N ASP A 279 -12.35 -5.48 -14.00
CA ASP A 279 -13.05 -5.72 -15.29
C ASP A 279 -14.38 -6.41 -15.11
N ARG A 280 -14.55 -7.24 -14.05
CA ARG A 280 -15.82 -7.91 -13.75
C ARG A 280 -16.77 -7.04 -12.94
N THR A 281 -16.32 -5.91 -12.43
CA THR A 281 -17.14 -5.04 -11.59
C THR A 281 -18.01 -4.15 -12.48
N GLY A 282 -19.30 -4.19 -12.27
CA GLY A 282 -20.23 -3.37 -13.05
C GLY A 282 -20.15 -1.90 -12.70
N GLY A 283 -19.92 -1.60 -11.44
CA GLY A 283 -19.83 -0.23 -10.96
C GLY A 283 -21.18 0.36 -10.62
N GLY A 284 -21.22 1.66 -10.50
CA GLY A 284 -22.41 2.42 -10.16
C GLY A 284 -22.12 3.49 -9.13
N LYS A 285 -23.07 4.39 -8.93
CA LYS A 285 -22.90 5.52 -8.00
C LYS A 285 -22.72 5.11 -6.56
N ASN A 286 -23.13 3.89 -6.20
CA ASN A 286 -23.00 3.37 -4.84
C ASN A 286 -21.84 2.38 -4.73
N THR A 287 -21.00 2.28 -5.73
CA THR A 287 -19.82 1.41 -5.73
C THR A 287 -18.57 2.23 -5.50
N VAL A 288 -17.78 1.81 -4.53
CA VAL A 288 -16.52 2.45 -4.18
C VAL A 288 -15.41 1.39 -4.26
N ILE A 289 -14.35 1.69 -4.97
CA ILE A 289 -13.19 0.81 -5.09
C ILE A 289 -11.99 1.56 -4.50
N VAL A 290 -11.32 0.93 -3.53
CA VAL A 290 -10.09 1.47 -2.94
C VAL A 290 -8.96 0.53 -3.30
N ILE A 291 -7.91 1.05 -3.91
CA ILE A 291 -6.77 0.26 -4.38
C ILE A 291 -5.53 0.69 -3.62
N SER A 292 -4.83 -0.28 -3.02
CA SER A 292 -3.56 -0.02 -2.35
C SER A 292 -2.56 -1.10 -2.74
N LEU A 293 -1.61 -0.72 -3.58
CA LEU A 293 -0.54 -1.61 -4.06
C LEU A 293 0.80 -1.04 -3.60
N GLY A 294 1.74 -1.92 -3.33
CA GLY A 294 3.10 -1.48 -3.10
C GLY A 294 3.93 -2.40 -2.24
N GLN A 295 3.50 -2.68 -1.02
CA GLN A 295 4.35 -3.35 -0.04
C GLN A 295 4.95 -4.67 -0.54
N HIS A 296 4.14 -5.48 -1.20
CA HIS A 296 4.58 -6.79 -1.68
C HIS A 296 5.38 -6.71 -2.98
N PHE A 297 5.45 -5.54 -3.61
CA PHE A 297 6.21 -5.36 -4.84
C PHE A 297 7.63 -4.87 -4.59
N ARG A 298 7.90 -4.39 -3.37
CA ARG A 298 9.22 -3.83 -3.05
C ARG A 298 10.39 -4.79 -3.30
N PRO A 299 10.27 -6.11 -3.02
CA PRO A 299 11.39 -7.02 -3.28
C PRO A 299 11.68 -7.29 -4.75
N PHE A 300 10.76 -6.98 -5.65
CA PHE A 300 10.86 -7.34 -7.07
C PHE A 300 11.33 -6.16 -7.90
N PRO A 301 11.91 -6.42 -9.08
CA PRO A 301 12.31 -5.31 -9.96
C PRO A 301 11.18 -4.30 -10.14
N ILE A 302 11.54 -3.02 -10.21
CA ILE A 302 10.54 -1.96 -10.28
C ILE A 302 9.60 -2.12 -11.47
N GLY A 303 10.09 -2.75 -12.55
CA GLY A 303 9.26 -3.01 -13.73
C GLY A 303 8.03 -3.87 -13.42
N VAL A 304 8.13 -4.78 -12.45
CA VAL A 304 6.98 -5.60 -12.06
C VAL A 304 5.87 -4.71 -11.47
N PHE A 305 6.25 -3.79 -10.57
CA PHE A 305 5.29 -2.86 -9.98
C PHE A 305 4.68 -1.92 -11.03
N ILE A 306 5.53 -1.37 -11.91
CA ILE A 306 5.06 -0.42 -12.92
C ILE A 306 4.08 -1.10 -13.87
N ARG A 307 4.43 -2.30 -14.36
CA ARG A 307 3.54 -3.04 -15.26
C ARG A 307 2.20 -3.34 -14.59
N ARG A 308 2.23 -3.82 -13.34
CA ARG A 308 1.00 -4.11 -12.61
C ARG A 308 0.15 -2.85 -12.45
N THR A 309 0.79 -1.73 -12.09
CA THR A 309 0.08 -0.47 -11.86
C THR A 309 -0.52 0.05 -13.16
N LEU A 310 0.21 -0.06 -14.27
CA LEU A 310 -0.32 0.31 -15.58
C LEU A 310 -1.51 -0.56 -15.98
N ASN A 311 -1.45 -1.86 -15.69
CA ASN A 311 -2.56 -2.77 -16.00
C ASN A 311 -3.80 -2.43 -15.17
N VAL A 312 -3.59 -2.08 -13.90
CA VAL A 312 -4.69 -1.63 -13.04
C VAL A 312 -5.24 -0.29 -13.54
N HIS A 313 -4.37 0.63 -13.96
CA HIS A 313 -4.79 1.91 -14.54
C HIS A 313 -5.72 1.68 -15.75
N LYS A 314 -5.34 0.78 -16.64
CA LYS A 314 -6.16 0.47 -17.82
C LYS A 314 -7.52 -0.11 -17.41
N ALA A 315 -7.54 -1.00 -16.41
CA ALA A 315 -8.79 -1.57 -15.93
C ALA A 315 -9.70 -0.51 -15.31
N VAL A 316 -9.11 0.41 -14.52
CA VAL A 316 -9.86 1.52 -13.94
C VAL A 316 -10.40 2.43 -15.04
N GLN A 317 -9.59 2.69 -16.06
CA GLN A 317 -10.02 3.50 -17.19
C GLN A 317 -11.23 2.87 -17.88
N ARG A 318 -11.20 1.55 -18.13
CA ARG A 318 -12.34 0.84 -18.70
C ARG A 318 -13.58 0.93 -17.81
N LEU A 319 -13.38 0.78 -16.49
CA LEU A 319 -14.49 0.87 -15.54
C LEU A 319 -15.13 2.26 -15.58
N LEU A 320 -14.32 3.31 -15.56
CA LEU A 320 -14.84 4.68 -15.54
C LEU A 320 -15.52 5.05 -16.87
N LEU A 321 -15.14 4.40 -17.98
CA LEU A 321 -15.83 4.58 -19.25
C LEU A 321 -17.22 3.94 -19.22
N ARG A 322 -17.34 2.73 -18.65
CA ARG A 322 -18.65 2.06 -18.61
C ARG A 322 -19.51 2.48 -17.42
N SER A 323 -18.90 3.04 -16.38
CA SER A 323 -19.61 3.45 -15.18
C SER A 323 -18.91 4.68 -14.56
N PRO A 324 -19.13 5.86 -15.15
CA PRO A 324 -18.44 7.08 -14.68
C PRO A 324 -18.82 7.51 -13.27
N ASP A 325 -19.91 6.98 -12.71
CA ASP A 325 -20.33 7.31 -11.34
C ASP A 325 -19.62 6.49 -10.27
N THR A 326 -18.87 5.48 -10.65
CA THR A 326 -18.12 4.68 -9.69
C THR A 326 -16.98 5.51 -9.10
N MET A 327 -16.85 5.46 -7.79
CA MET A 327 -15.74 6.15 -7.12
C MET A 327 -14.56 5.19 -6.99
N VAL A 328 -13.43 5.58 -7.56
CA VAL A 328 -12.17 4.84 -7.43
C VAL A 328 -11.18 5.71 -6.67
N ILE A 329 -10.58 5.13 -5.64
CA ILE A 329 -9.66 5.85 -4.76
C ILE A 329 -8.37 5.06 -4.66
N ILE A 330 -7.27 5.73 -4.91
CA ILE A 330 -5.93 5.17 -4.74
C ILE A 330 -5.45 5.53 -3.34
N LYS A 331 -5.16 4.52 -2.53
CA LYS A 331 -4.54 4.74 -1.24
C LYS A 331 -3.04 4.46 -1.38
N ALA A 332 -2.23 5.48 -1.17
CA ALA A 332 -0.78 5.33 -1.20
C ALA A 332 -0.32 4.37 -0.09
N GLU A 333 0.83 3.76 -0.28
CA GLU A 333 1.34 2.86 0.74
C GLU A 333 1.81 3.62 1.97
N ASN A 334 1.80 2.93 3.11
CA ASN A 334 2.33 3.47 4.37
C ASN A 334 3.85 3.40 4.36
N ILE A 335 4.50 4.29 5.11
CA ILE A 335 5.90 4.04 5.48
C ILE A 335 5.94 2.86 6.47
N ARG A 336 7.13 2.27 6.63
CA ARG A 336 7.26 1.12 7.49
C ARG A 336 8.53 1.17 8.34
N GLU A 337 8.78 0.11 9.07
CA GLU A 337 9.96 0.00 9.93
C GLU A 337 11.24 0.12 9.10
N LEU A 338 12.21 0.90 9.62
CA LEU A 338 13.41 1.25 8.87
C LEU A 338 14.46 0.15 8.82
N HIS A 339 14.44 -0.77 9.78
CA HIS A 339 15.55 -1.68 9.99
C HIS A 339 15.25 -3.15 9.71
N SER A 340 14.05 -3.45 9.24
CA SER A 340 13.65 -4.81 8.96
C SER A 340 13.81 -5.10 7.48
N ASP A 341 14.73 -6.01 7.17
CA ASP A 341 14.95 -6.50 5.81
C ASP A 341 15.07 -5.34 4.80
N VAL A 342 16.06 -4.50 5.05
CA VAL A 342 16.23 -3.25 4.30
C VAL A 342 16.41 -3.48 2.80
N GLU A 343 17.16 -4.52 2.43
CA GLU A 343 17.41 -4.79 1.01
C GLU A 343 16.12 -4.97 0.23
N ARG A 344 15.14 -5.67 0.81
CA ARG A 344 13.90 -5.99 0.10
C ARG A 344 12.76 -5.00 0.37
N PHE A 345 12.72 -4.40 1.55
CA PHE A 345 11.52 -3.64 1.97
C PHE A 345 11.78 -2.19 2.35
N SER A 346 12.96 -1.66 2.05
CA SER A 346 13.30 -0.27 2.39
C SER A 346 12.23 0.72 1.93
N ASP A 347 12.02 1.76 2.72
CA ASP A 347 11.17 2.89 2.32
C ASP A 347 11.72 3.63 1.11
N PHE A 348 13.00 3.43 0.73
CA PHE A 348 13.47 3.94 -0.55
C PHE A 348 12.68 3.29 -1.70
N HIS A 349 12.52 1.97 -1.65
CA HIS A 349 11.72 1.25 -2.66
C HIS A 349 10.27 1.73 -2.65
N GLY A 350 9.72 1.94 -1.46
CA GLY A 350 8.35 2.41 -1.32
C GLY A 350 8.15 3.81 -1.87
N TYR A 351 9.12 4.69 -1.65
CA TYR A 351 9.04 6.06 -2.13
C TYR A 351 9.04 6.12 -3.66
N VAL A 352 9.89 5.31 -4.29
CA VAL A 352 9.92 5.22 -5.76
C VAL A 352 8.55 4.77 -6.27
N GLN A 353 7.95 3.78 -5.63
CA GLN A 353 6.62 3.29 -6.00
C GLN A 353 5.54 4.34 -5.77
N TYR A 354 5.64 5.09 -4.66
CA TYR A 354 4.72 6.17 -4.35
C TYR A 354 4.73 7.24 -5.44
N LEU A 355 5.91 7.65 -5.89
CA LEU A 355 6.02 8.62 -6.98
C LEU A 355 5.43 8.07 -8.28
N ALA A 356 5.69 6.79 -8.56
CA ALA A 356 5.20 6.16 -9.78
C ALA A 356 3.67 6.07 -9.81
N ILE A 357 3.05 5.66 -8.72
CA ILE A 357 1.60 5.48 -8.70
C ILE A 357 0.88 6.82 -8.80
N LYS A 358 1.43 7.87 -8.18
CA LYS A 358 0.88 9.22 -8.33
C LYS A 358 0.92 9.67 -9.80
N ASP A 359 2.06 9.44 -10.44
CA ASP A 359 2.24 9.82 -11.84
C ASP A 359 1.29 9.04 -12.76
N ILE A 360 1.18 7.73 -12.55
CA ILE A 360 0.38 6.86 -13.41
C ILE A 360 -1.11 7.22 -13.36
N PHE A 361 -1.64 7.53 -12.18
CA PHE A 361 -3.07 7.77 -12.03
C PHE A 361 -3.49 9.24 -12.17
N GLN A 362 -2.56 10.15 -12.42
CA GLN A 362 -2.87 11.58 -12.43
C GLN A 362 -3.85 11.97 -13.53
N ASP A 363 -3.97 11.20 -14.59
CA ASP A 363 -4.83 11.51 -15.73
C ASP A 363 -6.27 11.01 -15.57
N LEU A 364 -6.57 10.28 -14.51
CA LEU A 364 -7.91 9.73 -14.29
C LEU A 364 -8.63 10.47 -13.18
N ASN A 365 -9.96 10.45 -13.26
CA ASN A 365 -10.80 11.02 -12.21
C ASN A 365 -10.90 10.04 -11.05
N VAL A 366 -9.84 9.96 -10.26
CA VAL A 366 -9.77 9.10 -9.08
C VAL A 366 -9.41 9.93 -7.86
N GLY A 367 -9.85 9.48 -6.69
CA GLY A 367 -9.43 10.08 -5.43
C GLY A 367 -8.06 9.57 -5.04
N PHE A 368 -7.39 10.30 -4.18
CA PHE A 368 -6.07 9.91 -3.70
C PHE A 368 -5.98 10.16 -2.20
N ILE A 369 -5.64 9.11 -1.45
CA ILE A 369 -5.38 9.23 -0.02
C ILE A 369 -3.89 9.07 0.19
N ASP A 370 -3.23 10.17 0.58
CA ASP A 370 -1.78 10.21 0.73
C ASP A 370 -1.36 9.62 2.07
N ALA A 371 -1.44 8.30 2.17
CA ALA A 371 -1.06 7.60 3.38
C ALA A 371 0.45 7.67 3.63
N TRP A 372 1.25 7.89 2.59
CA TRP A 372 2.69 8.08 2.75
C TRP A 372 2.98 9.28 3.65
N ASP A 373 2.47 10.44 3.26
CA ASP A 373 2.64 11.68 4.03
C ASP A 373 2.02 11.56 5.42
N LEU A 374 0.82 11.01 5.48
CA LEU A 374 0.08 10.85 6.73
C LEU A 374 0.87 9.98 7.72
N THR A 375 1.42 8.85 7.28
CA THR A 375 2.16 7.97 8.18
C THR A 375 3.50 8.58 8.61
N ILE A 376 4.12 9.44 7.79
CA ILE A 376 5.28 10.22 8.22
C ILE A 376 4.86 11.14 9.38
N ALA A 377 3.74 11.84 9.24
CA ALA A 377 3.27 12.77 10.28
C ALA A 377 2.99 12.06 11.60
N TYR A 378 2.47 10.82 11.55
CA TYR A 378 2.23 10.03 12.75
C TYR A 378 3.51 9.42 13.33
N GLY A 379 4.61 9.46 12.60
CA GLY A 379 5.85 8.82 13.04
C GLY A 379 5.74 7.30 13.06
N THR A 380 4.98 6.74 12.14
CA THR A 380 4.74 5.30 12.06
C THR A 380 6.04 4.54 11.82
N ASN A 381 6.21 3.43 12.54
CA ASN A 381 7.39 2.58 12.39
C ASN A 381 7.02 1.10 12.24
N ASN A 382 5.86 0.85 11.66
CA ASN A 382 5.37 -0.52 11.44
C ASN A 382 4.54 -0.51 10.17
N VAL A 383 4.76 -1.51 9.32
CA VAL A 383 3.99 -1.63 8.07
C VAL A 383 2.49 -1.69 8.34
N HIS A 384 2.12 -2.26 9.49
CA HIS A 384 0.73 -2.29 9.95
C HIS A 384 0.56 -1.24 11.05
N PRO A 385 0.18 -0.01 10.70
CA PRO A 385 0.09 1.06 11.70
C PRO A 385 -1.03 0.82 12.70
N SER A 386 -1.03 1.63 13.75
CA SER A 386 -2.01 1.53 14.82
C SER A 386 -3.43 1.82 14.34
N GLN A 387 -4.40 1.40 15.15
CA GLN A 387 -5.82 1.66 14.85
C GLN A 387 -6.12 3.15 14.72
N SER A 388 -5.39 3.99 15.45
CA SER A 388 -5.56 5.44 15.33
C SER A 388 -5.23 5.93 13.93
N VAL A 389 -4.15 5.42 13.35
CA VAL A 389 -3.74 5.78 11.98
C VAL A 389 -4.78 5.28 10.98
N VAL A 390 -5.19 4.02 11.11
CA VAL A 390 -6.18 3.42 10.21
C VAL A 390 -7.50 4.20 10.26
N ARG A 391 -7.95 4.54 11.47
CA ARG A 391 -9.17 5.33 11.67
C ARG A 391 -9.12 6.64 10.89
N ASN A 392 -7.99 7.31 10.91
CA ASN A 392 -7.85 8.59 10.24
C ASN A 392 -7.76 8.44 8.72
N GLN A 393 -7.14 7.38 8.24
CA GLN A 393 -7.18 7.07 6.80
C GLN A 393 -8.61 6.83 6.35
N ILE A 394 -9.37 6.06 7.11
CA ILE A 394 -10.76 5.75 6.80
C ILE A 394 -11.63 7.00 6.88
N SER A 395 -11.35 7.91 7.82
CA SER A 395 -12.07 9.17 7.90
C SER A 395 -11.97 9.99 6.61
N ILE A 396 -10.80 9.97 5.97
CA ILE A 396 -10.63 10.63 4.66
C ILE A 396 -11.54 9.95 3.62
N LEU A 397 -11.52 8.61 3.59
CA LEU A 397 -12.39 7.87 2.67
C LEU A 397 -13.85 8.25 2.87
N LEU A 398 -14.32 8.24 4.12
CA LEU A 398 -15.73 8.53 4.40
C LEU A 398 -16.12 9.95 3.97
N ASN A 399 -15.22 10.91 4.12
CA ASN A 399 -15.46 12.27 3.65
C ASN A 399 -15.50 12.37 2.14
N TYR A 400 -14.76 11.52 1.43
CA TYR A 400 -14.80 11.49 -0.03
C TYR A 400 -16.10 10.91 -0.57
N ILE A 401 -16.68 9.94 0.13
CA ILE A 401 -17.83 9.19 -0.41
C ILE A 401 -19.15 9.63 0.21
N CYS A 402 -19.12 10.42 1.27
CA CYS A 402 -20.32 10.96 1.93
C CYS A 402 -20.23 12.47 2.12
#